data_12ae5bac4631c0ae6a55e49b8e5b12aa
#
_entry.id   12ae5bac4631c0ae6a55e49b8e5b12aa
#
_cell.length_a   1.000
_cell.length_b   1.000
_cell.length_c   1.000
_cell.angle_alpha   90.00
_cell.angle_beta   90.00
_cell.angle_gamma   90.00
#
_symmetry.space_group_name_H-M   'P 1'
#
loop_
_entity.id
_entity.type
_entity.pdbx_description
1 polymer ?
#
loop_
_entity_poly.entity_id
_entity_poly.type
_entity_poly.pdbx_seq_one_letter_code
_entity_poly.pdbx_strand_id
1 'polypeptide(L)'
;MNDYAESHFNLNRKGITKSKTTTEKILTWKPDLIKTSLRKLNDDLSQEATQAFKNVVGYMGDRNSKKAPLDHARKLLRNVLHAPEELRDEIYCQLCKQTNNNPSPTSDERGWQLFTLCLATFPPSTEFKPYLHTYWSEAKDKE
;
A
#
# COMPACT_ATOMS: atom_id res chain seq x y z
N MET A 1 -9.95 4.52 -9.92
CA MET A 1 -8.60 4.75 -9.36
C MET A 1 -7.81 5.82 -10.13
N ASN A 2 -7.97 5.94 -11.44
CA ASN A 2 -7.20 6.92 -12.24
C ASN A 2 -7.42 8.38 -11.79
N ASP A 3 -8.66 8.80 -11.57
CA ASP A 3 -8.96 10.16 -11.12
C ASP A 3 -8.37 10.45 -9.73
N TYR A 4 -8.45 9.47 -8.84
CA TYR A 4 -7.83 9.55 -7.53
C TYR A 4 -6.31 9.66 -7.66
N ALA A 5 -5.71 8.86 -8.54
CA ALA A 5 -4.27 8.85 -8.76
C ALA A 5 -3.73 10.19 -9.25
N GLU A 6 -4.43 10.85 -10.18
CA GLU A 6 -4.02 12.17 -10.69
C GLU A 6 -3.96 13.21 -9.58
N SER A 7 -4.92 13.16 -8.64
CA SER A 7 -5.03 14.13 -7.55
C SER A 7 -4.11 13.81 -6.38
N HIS A 8 -3.91 12.54 -6.06
CA HIS A 8 -3.31 12.12 -4.79
C HIS A 8 -1.98 11.39 -4.91
N PHE A 9 -1.68 10.79 -6.07
CA PHE A 9 -0.45 10.01 -6.22
C PHE A 9 0.74 10.89 -6.60
N ASN A 10 1.91 10.46 -6.13
CA ASN A 10 3.19 11.09 -6.43
C ASN A 10 3.68 10.66 -7.82
N LEU A 11 3.07 11.25 -8.86
CA LEU A 11 3.35 10.91 -10.25
C LEU A 11 4.69 11.45 -10.76
N ASN A 12 5.33 12.34 -9.99
CA ASN A 12 6.64 12.92 -10.35
C ASN A 12 7.79 12.11 -9.76
N ARG A 13 7.55 10.87 -9.33
CA ARG A 13 8.60 9.98 -8.87
C ARG A 13 9.60 9.75 -10.01
N LYS A 14 10.89 9.69 -9.64
CA LYS A 14 11.98 9.53 -10.61
C LYS A 14 11.73 8.32 -11.52
N GLY A 15 11.79 8.54 -12.83
CA GLY A 15 11.60 7.50 -13.84
C GLY A 15 10.15 7.18 -14.19
N ILE A 16 9.20 7.95 -13.67
CA ILE A 16 7.76 7.73 -13.93
C ILE A 16 7.20 8.93 -14.67
N THR A 17 6.56 8.69 -15.83
CA THR A 17 5.87 9.71 -16.61
C THR A 17 4.38 9.70 -16.31
N LYS A 18 3.72 10.87 -16.44
CA LYS A 18 2.27 11.00 -16.23
C LYS A 18 1.51 10.36 -17.40
N SER A 19 0.94 9.17 -17.19
CA SER A 19 0.09 8.49 -18.17
C SER A 19 -0.82 7.49 -17.45
N LYS A 20 -1.83 6.94 -18.15
CA LYS A 20 -2.69 5.89 -17.58
C LYS A 20 -1.86 4.69 -17.12
N THR A 21 -0.82 4.33 -17.87
CA THR A 21 0.10 3.25 -17.51
C THR A 21 0.90 3.55 -16.26
N THR A 22 1.06 4.82 -15.89
CA THR A 22 1.79 5.24 -14.69
C THR A 22 1.07 4.77 -13.41
N THR A 23 -0.25 4.95 -13.34
CA THR A 23 -1.03 4.47 -12.20
C THR A 23 -0.90 2.96 -12.03
N GLU A 24 -1.03 2.22 -13.14
CA GLU A 24 -0.88 0.77 -13.15
C GLU A 24 0.51 0.35 -12.65
N LYS A 25 1.57 1.04 -13.10
CA LYS A 25 2.94 0.78 -12.66
C LYS A 25 3.14 1.05 -11.17
N ILE A 26 2.58 2.14 -10.66
CA ILE A 26 2.68 2.50 -9.24
C ILE A 26 1.97 1.46 -8.38
N LEU A 27 0.80 0.97 -8.81
CA LEU A 27 -0.04 0.04 -8.06
C LEU A 27 0.14 -1.42 -8.48
N THR A 28 1.29 -1.78 -9.03
CA THR A 28 1.62 -3.16 -9.35
C THR A 28 2.73 -3.65 -8.43
N TRP A 29 2.62 -4.92 -8.01
CA TRP A 29 3.63 -5.56 -7.17
C TRP A 29 5.02 -5.44 -7.76
N LYS A 30 5.99 -5.14 -6.90
CA LYS A 30 7.41 -5.18 -7.21
C LYS A 30 8.18 -5.66 -5.99
N PRO A 31 9.30 -6.35 -6.18
CA PRO A 31 10.12 -6.83 -5.06
C PRO A 31 10.85 -5.72 -4.32
N ASP A 32 11.02 -4.55 -4.97
CA ASP A 32 11.84 -3.47 -4.42
C ASP A 32 11.10 -2.62 -3.40
N LEU A 33 11.86 -2.05 -2.46
CA LEU A 33 11.33 -1.07 -1.53
C LEU A 33 11.04 0.24 -2.27
N ILE A 34 10.03 0.97 -1.78
CA ILE A 34 9.73 2.30 -2.30
C ILE A 34 10.67 3.33 -1.66
N LYS A 35 11.10 4.32 -2.44
CA LYS A 35 11.99 5.39 -1.97
C LYS A 35 11.21 6.61 -1.48
N THR A 36 9.98 6.77 -1.93
CA THR A 36 9.06 7.83 -1.54
C THR A 36 7.66 7.24 -1.41
N SER A 37 6.76 7.95 -0.73
CA SER A 37 5.36 7.55 -0.66
C SER A 37 4.74 7.43 -2.07
N LEU A 38 3.71 6.59 -2.20
CA LEU A 38 2.93 6.48 -3.44
C LEU A 38 2.07 7.72 -3.61
N ARG A 39 1.50 8.21 -2.51
CA ARG A 39 0.68 9.43 -2.50
C ARG A 39 1.56 10.67 -2.33
N LYS A 40 1.00 11.82 -2.70
CA LYS A 40 1.61 13.13 -2.45
C LYS A 40 1.51 13.44 -0.96
N LEU A 41 2.59 13.26 -0.23
CA LEU A 41 2.68 13.52 1.20
C LEU A 41 3.83 14.49 1.47
N ASN A 42 3.78 15.19 2.62
CA ASN A 42 4.93 15.97 3.05
C ASN A 42 6.11 15.03 3.38
N ASP A 43 7.30 15.60 3.53
CA ASP A 43 8.52 14.79 3.69
C ASP A 43 8.48 13.88 4.93
N ASP A 44 7.95 14.35 6.05
CA ASP A 44 7.86 13.57 7.27
C ASP A 44 6.92 12.37 7.10
N LEU A 45 5.74 12.59 6.53
CA LEU A 45 4.79 11.51 6.26
C LEU A 45 5.30 10.57 5.18
N SER A 46 6.03 11.08 4.19
CA SER A 46 6.64 10.24 3.16
C SER A 46 7.69 9.31 3.77
N GLN A 47 8.49 9.77 4.72
CA GLN A 47 9.43 8.92 5.44
C GLN A 47 8.70 7.85 6.24
N GLU A 48 7.64 8.21 6.96
CA GLU A 48 6.81 7.24 7.69
C GLU A 48 6.20 6.21 6.74
N ALA A 49 5.76 6.65 5.55
CA ALA A 49 5.21 5.76 4.53
C ALA A 49 6.24 4.74 4.05
N THR A 50 7.48 5.17 3.82
CA THR A 50 8.55 4.25 3.40
C THR A 50 8.92 3.26 4.50
N GLN A 51 8.91 3.69 5.75
CA GLN A 51 9.12 2.79 6.89
C GLN A 51 7.97 1.79 7.03
N ALA A 52 6.73 2.26 6.86
CA ALA A 52 5.55 1.40 6.88
C ALA A 52 5.62 0.34 5.78
N PHE A 53 6.07 0.71 4.59
CA PHE A 53 6.22 -0.25 3.48
C PHE A 53 7.18 -1.39 3.82
N LYS A 54 8.25 -1.12 4.55
CA LYS A 54 9.17 -2.18 5.02
C LYS A 54 8.44 -3.19 5.90
N ASN A 55 7.48 -2.74 6.71
CA ASN A 55 6.67 -3.63 7.53
C ASN A 55 5.64 -4.40 6.70
N VAL A 56 5.05 -3.76 5.69
CA VAL A 56 4.12 -4.43 4.77
C VAL A 56 4.84 -5.59 4.08
N VAL A 57 5.97 -5.34 3.43
CA VAL A 57 6.69 -6.39 2.71
C VAL A 57 7.36 -7.40 3.65
N GLY A 58 7.72 -6.97 4.86
CA GLY A 58 8.23 -7.88 5.90
C GLY A 58 7.17 -8.89 6.33
N TYR A 59 5.93 -8.43 6.56
CA TYR A 59 4.82 -9.30 6.89
C TYR A 59 4.51 -10.28 5.75
N MET A 60 4.53 -9.79 4.50
CA MET A 60 4.23 -10.59 3.33
C MET A 60 5.33 -11.61 2.97
N GLY A 61 6.54 -11.43 3.52
CA GLY A 61 7.68 -12.29 3.21
C GLY A 61 8.44 -11.90 1.96
N ASP A 62 8.14 -10.75 1.37
CA ASP A 62 8.83 -10.25 0.17
C ASP A 62 10.19 -9.65 0.48
N ARG A 63 10.48 -9.44 1.75
CA ARG A 63 11.73 -8.88 2.25
C ARG A 63 12.31 -9.81 3.30
N ASN A 64 13.61 -10.08 3.22
CA ASN A 64 14.31 -10.84 4.25
C ASN A 64 14.31 -10.04 5.56
N SER A 65 13.91 -10.70 6.63
CA SER A 65 13.85 -10.10 7.95
C SER A 65 14.11 -11.15 9.03
N LYS A 66 14.82 -10.74 10.07
CA LYS A 66 15.03 -11.58 11.25
C LYS A 66 13.82 -11.59 12.18
N LYS A 67 12.88 -10.64 11.97
CA LYS A 67 11.67 -10.53 12.78
C LYS A 67 10.59 -11.44 12.23
N ALA A 68 9.73 -11.95 13.11
CA ALA A 68 8.56 -12.71 12.71
C ALA A 68 7.56 -11.80 11.95
N PRO A 69 6.77 -12.37 11.01
CA PRO A 69 5.77 -11.57 10.28
C PRO A 69 4.84 -10.78 11.23
N LEU A 70 4.40 -11.38 12.32
CA LEU A 70 3.51 -10.71 13.27
C LEU A 70 4.14 -9.47 13.91
N ASP A 71 5.45 -9.45 14.11
CA ASP A 71 6.16 -8.28 14.65
C ASP A 71 6.07 -7.10 13.69
N HIS A 72 6.16 -7.37 12.38
CA HIS A 72 5.98 -6.34 11.36
C HIS A 72 4.55 -5.79 11.34
N ALA A 73 3.55 -6.66 11.47
CA ALA A 73 2.16 -6.24 11.54
C ALA A 73 1.91 -5.37 12.78
N ARG A 74 2.40 -5.78 13.94
CA ARG A 74 2.25 -5.00 15.18
C ARG A 74 2.87 -3.62 15.07
N LYS A 75 4.08 -3.54 14.51
CA LYS A 75 4.77 -2.26 14.33
C LYS A 75 4.02 -1.35 13.38
N LEU A 76 3.54 -1.89 12.26
CA LEU A 76 2.73 -1.16 11.30
C LEU A 76 1.49 -0.58 11.97
N LEU A 77 0.69 -1.41 12.62
CA LEU A 77 -0.56 -1.00 13.26
C LEU A 77 -0.31 0.04 14.36
N ARG A 78 0.71 -0.17 15.17
CA ARG A 78 1.07 0.78 16.25
C ARG A 78 1.42 2.15 15.68
N ASN A 79 2.20 2.19 14.61
CA ASN A 79 2.68 3.45 14.03
C ASN A 79 1.59 4.20 13.27
N VAL A 80 0.58 3.50 12.74
CA VAL A 80 -0.43 4.09 11.86
C VAL A 80 -1.77 4.33 12.55
N LEU A 81 -2.04 3.66 13.68
CA LEU A 81 -3.35 3.72 14.36
C LEU A 81 -3.81 5.16 14.66
N HIS A 82 -2.90 6.03 15.06
CA HIS A 82 -3.20 7.43 15.39
C HIS A 82 -2.62 8.41 14.36
N ALA A 83 -2.19 7.91 13.22
CA ALA A 83 -1.64 8.76 12.17
C ALA A 83 -2.72 9.55 11.44
N PRO A 84 -2.35 10.65 10.74
CA PRO A 84 -3.29 11.36 9.87
C PRO A 84 -3.90 10.44 8.81
N GLU A 85 -5.11 10.79 8.34
CA GLU A 85 -5.81 10.02 7.32
C GLU A 85 -4.97 9.83 6.05
N GLU A 86 -4.18 10.84 5.68
CA GLU A 86 -3.32 10.77 4.49
C GLU A 86 -2.35 9.59 4.57
N LEU A 87 -1.76 9.33 5.74
CA LEU A 87 -0.87 8.20 5.92
C LEU A 87 -1.62 6.87 5.97
N ARG A 88 -2.80 6.86 6.60
CA ARG A 88 -3.64 5.66 6.63
C ARG A 88 -4.07 5.26 5.22
N ASP A 89 -4.51 6.20 4.40
CA ASP A 89 -4.85 5.94 3.00
C ASP A 89 -3.62 5.47 2.20
N GLU A 90 -2.44 6.01 2.50
CA GLU A 90 -1.20 5.56 1.88
C GLU A 90 -0.95 4.06 2.13
N ILE A 91 -1.19 3.59 3.36
CA ILE A 91 -1.02 2.16 3.67
C ILE A 91 -1.96 1.30 2.83
N TYR A 92 -3.21 1.72 2.65
CA TYR A 92 -4.14 1.00 1.76
C TYR A 92 -3.67 1.00 0.31
N CYS A 93 -3.08 2.10 -0.17
CA CYS A 93 -2.47 2.14 -1.50
C CYS A 93 -1.30 1.15 -1.62
N GLN A 94 -0.47 1.06 -0.58
CA GLN A 94 0.64 0.10 -0.55
C GLN A 94 0.13 -1.34 -0.58
N LEU A 95 -0.95 -1.64 0.13
CA LEU A 95 -1.58 -2.96 0.11
C LEU A 95 -2.17 -3.28 -1.26
N CYS A 96 -2.82 -2.30 -1.91
CA CYS A 96 -3.31 -2.47 -3.29
C CYS A 96 -2.15 -2.80 -4.22
N LYS A 97 -1.03 -2.06 -4.11
CA LYS A 97 0.16 -2.30 -4.91
C LYS A 97 0.67 -3.74 -4.74
N GLN A 98 0.85 -4.18 -3.51
CA GLN A 98 1.49 -5.46 -3.22
C GLN A 98 0.59 -6.67 -3.42
N THR A 99 -0.72 -6.48 -3.50
CA THR A 99 -1.66 -7.56 -3.83
C THR A 99 -2.07 -7.57 -5.30
N ASN A 100 -1.58 -6.60 -6.10
CA ASN A 100 -1.92 -6.52 -7.52
C ASN A 100 -0.83 -7.18 -8.37
N ASN A 101 -1.20 -8.26 -9.05
CA ASN A 101 -0.27 -9.05 -9.90
C ASN A 101 0.93 -9.60 -9.12
N ASN A 102 0.73 -9.97 -7.86
CA ASN A 102 1.76 -10.58 -7.03
C ASN A 102 2.03 -12.02 -7.53
N PRO A 103 3.27 -12.34 -7.92
CA PRO A 103 3.58 -13.65 -8.47
C PRO A 103 3.64 -14.77 -7.43
N SER A 104 3.68 -14.44 -6.14
CA SER A 104 3.74 -15.41 -5.04
C SER A 104 2.36 -15.56 -4.38
N PRO A 105 1.71 -16.74 -4.48
CA PRO A 105 0.43 -16.97 -3.80
C PRO A 105 0.51 -16.77 -2.28
N THR A 106 1.61 -17.18 -1.65
CA THR A 106 1.80 -17.01 -0.20
C THR A 106 1.91 -15.54 0.19
N SER A 107 2.69 -14.77 -0.56
CA SER A 107 2.83 -13.34 -0.35
C SER A 107 1.49 -12.61 -0.56
N ASP A 108 0.78 -12.94 -1.62
CA ASP A 108 -0.52 -12.35 -1.92
C ASP A 108 -1.54 -12.62 -0.81
N GLU A 109 -1.63 -13.85 -0.33
CA GLU A 109 -2.50 -14.22 0.78
C GLU A 109 -2.19 -13.41 2.03
N ARG A 110 -0.93 -13.24 2.36
CA ARG A 110 -0.50 -12.43 3.50
C ARG A 110 -0.86 -10.96 3.31
N GLY A 111 -0.77 -10.45 2.08
CA GLY A 111 -1.22 -9.10 1.77
C GLY A 111 -2.70 -8.91 2.08
N TRP A 112 -3.54 -9.85 1.69
CA TRP A 112 -4.98 -9.82 1.99
C TRP A 112 -5.26 -9.95 3.49
N GLN A 113 -4.50 -10.78 4.20
CA GLN A 113 -4.59 -10.85 5.66
C GLN A 113 -4.26 -9.51 6.31
N LEU A 114 -3.24 -8.82 5.82
CA LEU A 114 -2.86 -7.51 6.34
C LEU A 114 -3.92 -6.45 6.04
N PHE A 115 -4.58 -6.50 4.87
CA PHE A 115 -5.76 -5.69 4.60
C PHE A 115 -6.82 -5.85 5.69
N THR A 116 -7.13 -7.08 6.04
CA THR A 116 -8.13 -7.40 7.07
C THR A 116 -7.74 -6.81 8.43
N LEU A 117 -6.47 -6.97 8.82
CA LEU A 117 -5.96 -6.41 10.07
C LEU A 117 -6.06 -4.89 10.09
N CYS A 118 -5.72 -4.23 9.00
CA CYS A 118 -5.82 -2.77 8.89
C CYS A 118 -7.26 -2.30 8.98
N LEU A 119 -8.18 -2.94 8.26
CA LEU A 119 -9.61 -2.60 8.29
C LEU A 119 -10.22 -2.76 9.69
N ALA A 120 -9.73 -3.72 10.47
CA ALA A 120 -10.18 -3.93 11.83
C ALA A 120 -9.66 -2.88 12.83
N THR A 121 -8.60 -2.16 12.48
CA THR A 121 -7.92 -1.22 13.37
C THR A 121 -8.08 0.25 12.97
N PHE A 122 -7.95 0.58 11.69
CA PHE A 122 -8.11 1.94 11.19
C PHE A 122 -8.80 1.91 9.83
N PRO A 123 -10.00 2.48 9.71
CA PRO A 123 -10.68 2.51 8.41
C PRO A 123 -9.98 3.49 7.45
N PRO A 124 -10.12 3.28 6.13
CA PRO A 124 -9.70 4.29 5.17
C PRO A 124 -10.56 5.54 5.28
N SER A 125 -10.09 6.67 4.73
CA SER A 125 -10.89 7.88 4.68
C SER A 125 -12.15 7.66 3.84
N THR A 126 -13.17 8.48 4.09
CA THR A 126 -14.42 8.46 3.32
C THR A 126 -14.15 8.69 1.82
N GLU A 127 -13.19 9.56 1.50
CA GLU A 127 -12.79 9.86 0.13
C GLU A 127 -12.17 8.64 -0.56
N PHE A 128 -11.39 7.85 0.15
CA PHE A 128 -10.69 6.70 -0.42
C PHE A 128 -11.57 5.45 -0.55
N LYS A 129 -12.58 5.30 0.29
CA LYS A 129 -13.44 4.11 0.29
C LYS A 129 -13.96 3.67 -1.07
N PRO A 130 -14.49 4.56 -1.94
CA PRO A 130 -15.00 4.12 -3.25
C PRO A 130 -13.92 3.47 -4.12
N TYR A 131 -12.72 4.00 -4.08
CA TYR A 131 -11.60 3.46 -4.88
C TYR A 131 -11.15 2.10 -4.36
N LEU A 132 -11.16 1.92 -3.05
CA LEU A 132 -10.82 0.65 -2.43
C LEU A 132 -11.86 -0.42 -2.76
N HIS A 133 -13.14 -0.08 -2.73
CA HIS A 133 -14.22 -0.99 -3.15
C HIS A 133 -14.07 -1.41 -4.61
N THR A 134 -13.77 -0.48 -5.49
CA THR A 134 -13.51 -0.76 -6.90
C THR A 134 -12.35 -1.73 -7.06
N TYR A 135 -11.26 -1.49 -6.34
CA TYR A 135 -10.08 -2.37 -6.37
C TYR A 135 -10.44 -3.81 -5.94
N TRP A 136 -11.18 -3.95 -4.84
CA TRP A 136 -11.58 -5.27 -4.35
C TRP A 136 -12.49 -6.00 -5.34
N SER A 137 -13.42 -5.29 -5.97
CA SER A 137 -14.29 -5.88 -6.99
C SER A 137 -13.50 -6.39 -8.18
N GLU A 138 -12.56 -5.59 -8.68
CA GLU A 138 -11.69 -5.98 -9.79
C GLU A 138 -10.78 -7.17 -9.41
N ALA A 139 -10.25 -7.20 -8.20
CA ALA A 139 -9.42 -8.29 -7.72
C ALA A 139 -10.21 -9.60 -7.63
N LYS A 140 -11.47 -9.53 -7.18
CA LYS A 140 -12.36 -10.69 -7.09
C LYS A 140 -12.67 -11.27 -8.47
N ASP A 141 -12.84 -10.42 -9.47
CA ASP A 141 -13.16 -10.85 -10.84
C ASP A 141 -11.97 -11.56 -11.52
N LYS A 142 -10.76 -11.40 -11.00
CA LYS A 142 -9.57 -12.08 -11.52
C LYS A 142 -9.40 -13.51 -10.99
N GLU A 143 -10.15 -13.88 -9.98
CA GLU A 143 -10.16 -15.24 -9.44
C GLU A 143 -11.11 -16.13 -10.27
#